data_92053f2466c70c0bb5187eef91b8af8d
#
_entry.id   92053f2466c70c0bb5187eef91b8af8d
#
_cell.length_a   1.000
_cell.length_b   1.000
_cell.length_c   1.000
_cell.angle_alpha   90.00
_cell.angle_beta   90.00
_cell.angle_gamma   90.00
#
_symmetry.space_group_name_H-M   'P 1'
#
loop_
_entity.id
_entity.type
_entity.pdbx_description
1 polymer ?
#
loop_
_entity_poly.entity_id
_entity_poly.type
_entity_poly.pdbx_seq_one_letter_code
_entity_poly.pdbx_strand_id
1 'polypeptide(L)' 'MRRKRKTVWAYLDGKKLVDVVQAALDNNMLVDDLKALLIKENPGHEVIFKVM' A
#
# COMPACT_ATOMS: atom_id res chain seq x y z
N MET A 1 -9.71 -19.87 16.54
CA MET A 1 -9.21 -18.66 16.55
C MET A 1 -8.47 -18.30 15.35
N ARG A 2 -8.52 -17.13 14.94
CA ARG A 2 -7.87 -16.77 13.77
C ARG A 2 -6.89 -15.77 14.07
N ARG A 3 -5.87 -15.67 13.34
CA ARG A 3 -4.90 -14.70 13.50
C ARG A 3 -5.07 -13.65 12.55
N LYS A 4 -4.77 -12.46 12.95
CA LYS A 4 -4.83 -11.35 12.06
C LYS A 4 -3.68 -11.39 11.16
N ARG A 5 -3.93 -11.19 9.88
CA ARG A 5 -2.88 -11.07 8.94
C ARG A 5 -2.34 -9.69 8.99
N LYS A 6 -1.04 -9.55 8.93
CA LYS A 6 -0.44 -8.24 8.80
C LYS A 6 -0.62 -7.75 7.40
N THR A 7 -0.96 -6.50 7.26
CA THR A 7 -1.10 -5.91 5.94
C THR A 7 -0.37 -4.57 5.94
N VAL A 8 -0.16 -4.02 4.76
CA VAL A 8 0.51 -2.74 4.60
C VAL A 8 -0.47 -1.77 3.99
N TRP A 9 -0.71 -0.66 4.68
CA TRP A 9 -1.60 0.37 4.18
C TRP A 9 -0.80 1.55 3.68
N ALA A 10 -1.18 2.06 2.52
CA ALA A 10 -0.57 3.25 1.97
C ALA A 10 -1.38 4.46 2.42
N TYR A 11 -0.69 5.49 2.86
CA TYR A 11 -1.32 6.75 3.27
C TYR A 11 -0.80 7.85 2.37
N LEU A 12 -1.70 8.63 1.82
CA LEU A 12 -1.37 9.73 0.96
C LEU A 12 -1.67 11.02 1.70
N ASP A 13 -0.65 11.81 1.98
CA ASP A 13 -0.79 13.07 2.73
C ASP A 13 -1.56 12.85 4.05
N GLY A 14 -1.29 11.72 4.69
CA GLY A 14 -1.90 11.40 5.97
C GLY A 14 -3.25 10.73 5.90
N LYS A 15 -3.78 10.53 4.69
CA LYS A 15 -5.08 9.87 4.54
C LYS A 15 -4.92 8.45 4.05
N LYS A 16 -5.70 7.56 4.61
CA LYS A 16 -5.66 6.15 4.23
C LYS A 16 -6.08 6.00 2.78
N LEU A 17 -5.23 5.38 2.01
CA LEU A 17 -5.47 5.25 0.58
C LEU A 17 -5.87 3.85 0.16
N VAL A 18 -5.00 2.88 0.36
CA VAL A 18 -5.25 1.54 -0.15
C VAL A 18 -4.45 0.52 0.64
N ASP A 19 -5.01 -0.70 0.75
CA ASP A 19 -4.28 -1.84 1.30
C ASP A 19 -3.34 -2.34 0.21
N VAL A 20 -2.06 -2.10 0.38
CA VAL A 20 -1.07 -2.39 -0.65
C VAL A 20 -0.97 -3.90 -0.92
N VAL A 21 -1.07 -4.71 0.12
CA VAL A 21 -0.98 -6.16 -0.05
C VAL A 21 -2.15 -6.68 -0.87
N GLN A 22 -3.36 -6.24 -0.54
CA GLN A 22 -4.54 -6.68 -1.26
C GLN A 22 -4.52 -6.16 -2.70
N ALA A 23 -4.12 -4.91 -2.88
CA ALA A 23 -4.07 -4.32 -4.22
C ALA A 23 -3.04 -5.03 -5.08
N ALA A 24 -1.90 -5.41 -4.50
CA ALA A 24 -0.88 -6.14 -5.24
C ALA A 24 -1.41 -7.49 -5.69
N LEU A 25 -2.13 -8.19 -4.81
CA LEU A 25 -2.72 -9.47 -5.17
C LEU A 25 -3.76 -9.31 -6.28
N ASP A 26 -4.58 -8.28 -6.17
CA ASP A 26 -5.62 -8.03 -7.17
C ASP A 26 -5.06 -7.72 -8.53
N ASN A 27 -3.88 -7.11 -8.56
CA ASN A 27 -3.24 -6.72 -9.81
C ASN A 27 -2.10 -7.63 -10.22
N ASN A 28 -1.94 -8.76 -9.51
CA ASN A 28 -0.90 -9.71 -9.84
C ASN A 28 0.48 -9.07 -9.83
N MET A 29 0.74 -8.23 -8.85
CA MET A 29 2.00 -7.51 -8.73
C MET A 29 2.70 -7.85 -7.43
N LEU A 30 3.98 -7.59 -7.37
CA LEU A 30 4.71 -7.69 -6.13
C LEU A 30 4.40 -6.45 -5.31
N VAL A 31 4.40 -6.61 -4.00
CA VAL A 31 4.11 -5.48 -3.10
C VAL A 31 5.09 -4.33 -3.34
N ASP A 32 6.38 -4.66 -3.49
CA ASP A 32 7.39 -3.61 -3.72
C ASP A 32 7.16 -2.87 -5.02
N ASP A 33 6.72 -3.56 -6.05
CA ASP A 33 6.43 -2.93 -7.33
C ASP A 33 5.24 -1.99 -7.22
N LEU A 34 4.23 -2.41 -6.47
CA LEU A 34 3.06 -1.57 -6.27
C LEU A 34 3.40 -0.33 -5.44
N LYS A 35 4.26 -0.49 -4.44
CA LYS A 35 4.71 0.67 -3.65
C LYS A 35 5.39 1.69 -4.54
N ALA A 36 6.27 1.23 -5.42
CA ALA A 36 6.97 2.13 -6.34
C ALA A 36 5.99 2.81 -7.28
N LEU A 37 5.00 2.07 -7.74
CA LEU A 37 4.01 2.62 -8.65
C LEU A 37 3.19 3.71 -7.96
N LEU A 38 2.79 3.49 -6.71
CA LEU A 38 2.01 4.48 -5.97
C LEU A 38 2.78 5.78 -5.81
N ILE A 39 4.07 5.68 -5.52
CA ILE A 39 4.90 6.86 -5.39
C ILE A 39 5.03 7.57 -6.72
N LYS A 40 5.22 6.80 -7.79
CA LYS A 40 5.40 7.36 -9.11
C LYS A 40 4.15 8.07 -9.60
N GLU A 41 2.97 7.53 -9.28
CA GLU A 41 1.72 8.10 -9.75
C GLU A 41 1.21 9.26 -8.90
N ASN A 42 1.85 9.52 -7.79
CA ASN A 42 1.45 10.61 -6.91
C ASN A 42 2.63 11.55 -6.64
N PRO A 43 3.19 12.16 -7.70
CA PRO A 43 4.35 13.04 -7.50
C PRO A 43 3.91 14.28 -6.73
N GLY A 44 4.78 14.73 -5.84
CA GLY A 44 4.48 15.90 -5.05
C GLY A 44 3.65 15.63 -3.81
N HIS A 45 3.28 14.36 -3.58
CA HIS A 45 2.52 13.99 -2.39
C HIS A 45 3.36 13.08 -1.52
N GLU A 46 3.08 13.13 -0.24
CA GLU A 46 3.80 12.27 0.69
C GLU A 46 3.10 10.93 0.75
N VAL A 47 3.80 9.87 0.40
CA VAL A 47 3.25 8.52 0.43
C VAL A 47 3.96 7.74 1.51
N ILE A 48 3.21 7.26 2.49
CA ILE A 48 3.75 6.54 3.63
C ILE A 48 3.11 5.17 3.68
N PHE A 49 3.89 4.16 4.04
CA PHE A 49 3.38 2.80 4.16
C PHE A 49 3.45 2.37 5.61
N LYS A 50 2.34 1.93 6.14
CA LYS A 50 2.27 1.47 7.53
C LYS A 50 1.86 0.02 7.59
N VAL A 51 2.56 -0.75 8.39
CA VAL A 51 2.25 -2.14 8.61
C VAL A 51 1.28 -2.21 9.77
N MET A 52 0.15 -2.88 9.59
CA MET A 52 -0.86 -2.93 10.63
C MET A 52 -1.25 -4.33 11.03
#